data_960dddd58c8e4f25d622b678cb888f78
#
_entry.id   960dddd58c8e4f25d622b678cb888f78
#
_cell.length_a   1.000
_cell.length_b   1.000
_cell.length_c   1.000
_cell.angle_alpha   90.00
_cell.angle_beta   90.00
_cell.angle_gamma   90.00
#
_symmetry.space_group_name_H-M   'P 1'
#
loop_
_entity.id
_entity.type
_entity.pdbx_description
1 polymer ?
#
loop_
_entity_poly.entity_id
_entity_poly.type
_entity_poly.pdbx_seq_one_letter_code
_entity_poly.pdbx_strand_id
1 'polypeptide(L)' 'MQDFVLRGKNYRSSKQEVEAALKKVEPESVRKYYIEVDGKRYPIKQPIELVTGLARIAYTAMDAYRILSRLGFEIKQI' A
#
# COMPACT_ATOMS: atom_id res chain seq x y z
N MET A 1 14.48 -4.64 -3.26
CA MET A 1 13.11 -4.87 -3.71
C MET A 1 12.56 -6.14 -3.12
N GLN A 2 11.28 -6.19 -2.88
CA GLN A 2 10.60 -7.35 -2.33
C GLN A 2 9.59 -7.90 -3.32
N ASP A 3 9.53 -9.23 -3.39
CA ASP A 3 8.48 -9.91 -4.15
C ASP A 3 7.29 -10.15 -3.24
N PHE A 4 6.10 -10.04 -3.79
CA PHE A 4 4.89 -10.44 -3.07
C PHE A 4 3.87 -11.01 -4.05
N VAL A 5 2.98 -11.84 -3.51
CA VAL A 5 1.93 -12.47 -4.31
C VAL A 5 0.59 -11.87 -3.90
N LEU A 6 -0.20 -11.49 -4.89
CA LEU A 6 -1.53 -10.96 -4.66
C LEU A 6 -2.44 -11.47 -5.78
N ARG A 7 -3.53 -12.13 -5.42
CA ARG A 7 -4.47 -12.73 -6.37
C ARG A 7 -3.79 -13.69 -7.34
N GLY A 8 -2.83 -14.47 -6.83
CA GLY A 8 -2.11 -15.45 -7.63
C GLY A 8 -1.08 -14.90 -8.60
N LYS A 9 -0.79 -13.62 -8.50
CA LYS A 9 0.18 -12.95 -9.37
C LYS A 9 1.36 -12.47 -8.54
N ASN A 10 2.56 -12.58 -9.11
CA ASN A 10 3.77 -12.06 -8.49
C ASN A 10 3.97 -10.60 -8.86
N TYR A 11 4.31 -9.81 -7.86
CA TYR A 11 4.66 -8.40 -8.02
C TYR A 11 5.98 -8.15 -7.32
N ARG A 12 6.68 -7.13 -7.76
CA ARG A 12 7.92 -6.71 -7.13
C ARG A 12 7.88 -5.20 -6.92
N SER A 13 8.16 -4.77 -5.69
CA SER A 13 8.18 -3.36 -5.38
C SER A 13 9.09 -3.11 -4.19
N SER A 14 9.33 -1.85 -3.88
CA SER A 14 10.10 -1.44 -2.72
C SER A 14 9.35 -0.34 -1.99
N LYS A 15 9.76 -0.10 -0.73
CA LYS A 15 9.21 1.01 0.04
C LYS A 15 9.38 2.33 -0.72
N GLN A 16 10.55 2.53 -1.33
CA GLN A 16 10.83 3.76 -2.06
C GLN A 16 9.91 3.93 -3.27
N GLU A 17 9.63 2.86 -4.00
CA GLU A 17 8.73 2.93 -5.14
C GLU A 17 7.31 3.28 -4.72
N VAL A 18 6.85 2.69 -3.62
CA VAL A 18 5.52 2.99 -3.09
C VAL A 18 5.45 4.45 -2.66
N GLU A 19 6.47 4.93 -1.94
CA GLU A 19 6.50 6.32 -1.51
C GLU A 19 6.50 7.28 -2.71
N ALA A 20 7.27 6.97 -3.74
CA ALA A 20 7.34 7.79 -4.94
C ALA A 20 5.98 7.85 -5.65
N ALA A 21 5.27 6.72 -5.72
CA ALA A 21 3.95 6.67 -6.33
C ALA A 21 2.94 7.50 -5.53
N LEU A 22 2.99 7.42 -4.20
CA LEU A 22 2.07 8.15 -3.34
C LEU A 22 2.28 9.67 -3.40
N LYS A 23 3.50 10.12 -3.63
CA LYS A 23 3.77 11.55 -3.74
C LYS A 23 3.07 12.21 -4.93
N LYS A 24 2.65 11.42 -5.90
CA LYS A 24 2.00 11.92 -7.11
C LYS A 24 0.48 11.99 -6.98
N VAL A 25 -0.08 11.52 -5.88
CA VAL A 25 -1.54 11.48 -5.70
C VAL A 25 -1.92 12.05 -4.34
N GLU A 26 -3.17 12.49 -4.22
CA GLU A 26 -3.69 12.97 -2.96
C GLU A 26 -4.14 11.81 -2.09
N PRO A 27 -3.95 11.91 -0.75
CA PRO A 27 -4.43 10.87 0.15
C PRO A 27 -5.95 10.77 0.12
N GLU A 28 -6.45 9.54 0.14
CA GLU A 28 -7.87 9.28 0.29
C GLU A 28 -8.21 9.18 1.77
N SER A 29 -9.49 9.07 2.07
CA SER A 29 -9.96 8.98 3.45
C SER A 29 -9.46 7.71 4.13
N VAL A 30 -8.90 7.85 5.32
CA VAL A 30 -8.45 6.73 6.14
C VAL A 30 -9.64 6.23 6.97
N ARG A 31 -9.89 4.93 6.91
CA ARG A 31 -10.99 4.32 7.68
C ARG A 31 -10.50 3.62 8.93
N LYS A 32 -9.38 2.92 8.85
CA LYS A 32 -8.85 2.16 9.97
C LYS A 32 -7.33 2.16 9.99
N TYR A 33 -6.71 1.58 8.97
CA TYR A 33 -5.26 1.46 8.89
C TYR A 33 -4.70 2.43 7.88
N TYR A 34 -3.52 2.95 8.15
CA TYR A 34 -2.86 3.88 7.25
C TYR A 34 -1.34 3.79 7.37
N ILE A 35 -0.68 4.31 6.34
CA ILE A 35 0.76 4.57 6.39
C ILE A 35 0.96 6.08 6.23
N GLU A 36 2.07 6.56 6.75
CA GLU A 36 2.40 7.98 6.69
C GLU A 36 3.59 8.19 5.77
N VAL A 37 3.43 9.06 4.77
CA VAL A 37 4.49 9.40 3.83
C VAL A 37 4.52 10.92 3.68
N ASP A 38 5.67 11.53 3.98
CA ASP A 38 5.85 12.98 3.90
C ASP A 38 4.78 13.75 4.70
N GLY A 39 4.43 13.24 5.88
CA GLY A 39 3.45 13.90 6.74
C GLY A 39 2.01 13.72 6.31
N LYS A 40 1.74 12.95 5.27
CA LYS A 40 0.38 12.65 4.79
C LYS A 40 0.01 11.22 5.14
N ARG A 41 -1.27 11.00 5.42
CA ARG A 41 -1.80 9.70 5.80
C ARG A 41 -2.54 9.08 4.63
N TYR A 42 -2.10 7.91 4.20
CA TYR A 42 -2.70 7.18 3.08
C TYR A 42 -3.32 5.88 3.58
N PRO A 43 -4.58 5.58 3.20
CA PRO A 43 -5.16 4.28 3.55
C PRO A 43 -4.35 3.17 2.88
N ILE A 44 -4.28 2.01 3.54
CA ILE A 44 -3.34 0.97 3.10
C ILE A 44 -3.67 0.37 1.73
N LYS A 45 -4.91 0.46 1.27
CA LYS A 45 -5.26 -0.06 -0.06
C LYS A 45 -4.84 0.88 -1.19
N GLN A 46 -4.68 2.17 -0.91
CA GLN A 46 -4.32 3.13 -1.95
C GLN A 46 -2.94 2.82 -2.58
N PRO A 47 -1.87 2.62 -1.79
CA PRO A 47 -0.58 2.30 -2.40
C PRO A 47 -0.58 0.95 -3.11
N ILE A 48 -1.33 -0.03 -2.64
CA ILE A 48 -1.37 -1.34 -3.31
C ILE A 48 -2.01 -1.21 -4.69
N GLU A 49 -3.08 -0.45 -4.80
CA GLU A 49 -3.70 -0.20 -6.11
C GLU A 49 -2.73 0.48 -7.07
N LEU A 50 -1.96 1.44 -6.57
CA LEU A 50 -1.01 2.19 -7.40
C LEU A 50 0.10 1.31 -7.96
N VAL A 51 0.62 0.38 -7.18
CA VAL A 51 1.76 -0.42 -7.61
C VAL A 51 1.36 -1.72 -8.29
N THR A 52 0.13 -2.18 -8.15
CA THR A 52 -0.34 -3.42 -8.78
C THR A 52 -1.31 -3.19 -9.92
N GLY A 53 -2.02 -2.07 -9.90
CA GLY A 53 -3.10 -1.82 -10.86
C GLY A 53 -4.37 -2.61 -10.58
N LEU A 54 -4.42 -3.37 -9.50
CA LEU A 54 -5.61 -4.15 -9.15
C LEU A 54 -6.67 -3.27 -8.51
N ALA A 55 -7.94 -3.52 -8.84
CA ALA A 55 -9.04 -2.87 -8.18
C ALA A 55 -9.07 -3.27 -6.70
N ARG A 56 -9.51 -2.35 -5.84
CA ARG A 56 -9.48 -2.58 -4.39
C ARG A 56 -10.35 -3.72 -3.94
N ILE A 57 -11.41 -4.03 -4.67
CA ILE A 57 -12.28 -5.15 -4.33
C ILE A 57 -11.62 -6.51 -4.60
N ALA A 58 -10.49 -6.52 -5.32
CA ALA A 58 -9.80 -7.76 -5.65
C ALA A 58 -8.97 -8.32 -4.49
N TYR A 59 -8.78 -7.54 -3.43
CA TYR A 59 -7.98 -7.97 -2.27
C TYR A 59 -8.53 -7.33 -1.00
N THR A 60 -8.09 -7.84 0.15
CA THR A 60 -8.60 -7.37 1.44
C THR A 60 -7.64 -6.38 2.10
N ALA A 61 -8.12 -5.69 3.13
CA ALA A 61 -7.26 -4.82 3.93
C ALA A 61 -6.12 -5.61 4.59
N MET A 62 -6.36 -6.87 4.96
CA MET A 62 -5.32 -7.70 5.54
C MET A 62 -4.24 -8.05 4.53
N ASP A 63 -4.60 -8.24 3.26
CA ASP A 63 -3.60 -8.44 2.20
C ASP A 63 -2.71 -7.21 2.08
N ALA A 64 -3.31 -6.02 2.03
CA ALA A 64 -2.56 -4.77 1.94
C ALA A 64 -1.68 -4.57 3.15
N TYR A 65 -2.19 -4.87 4.35
CA TYR A 65 -1.43 -4.77 5.60
C TYR A 65 -0.17 -5.63 5.53
N ARG A 66 -0.35 -6.90 5.15
CA ARG A 66 0.77 -7.84 5.08
C ARG A 66 1.83 -7.40 4.07
N ILE A 67 1.40 -6.95 2.90
CA ILE A 67 2.32 -6.54 1.85
C ILE A 67 3.11 -5.30 2.27
N LEU A 68 2.44 -4.28 2.79
CA LEU A 68 3.11 -3.05 3.19
C LEU A 68 4.06 -3.28 4.36
N SER A 69 3.69 -4.17 5.30
CA SER A 69 4.58 -4.53 6.40
C SER A 69 5.85 -5.20 5.87
N ARG A 70 5.72 -6.06 4.88
CA ARG A 70 6.86 -6.72 4.24
C ARG A 70 7.77 -5.72 3.54
N LEU A 71 7.20 -4.67 2.96
CA LEU A 71 7.97 -3.64 2.29
C LEU A 71 8.67 -2.70 3.27
N GLY A 72 8.38 -2.80 4.55
CA GLY A 72 9.05 -2.02 5.56
C GLY A 72 8.26 -0.83 6.09
N PHE A 73 6.99 -0.72 5.75
CA PHE A 73 6.15 0.35 6.27
C PHE A 73 5.66 0.02 7.67
N GLU A 74 5.58 1.06 8.50
CA GLU A 74 4.90 0.97 9.78
C GLU A 74 3.41 1.24 9.55
N ILE A 75 2.57 0.26 9.87
CA ILE A 75 1.12 0.41 9.69
C ILE A 75 0.54 0.99 10.98
N LYS A 76 -0.17 2.09 10.84
CA LYS A 76 -0.80 2.76 11.98
C LYS A 76 -2.31 2.59 11.89
N GLN A 77 -2.97 2.78 13.02
CA GLN A 77 -4.43 2.63 13.14
C GLN A 77 -5.01 3.86 13.79
N ILE A 78 -6.11 4.36 13.23
CA ILE A 78 -6.83 5.49 13.83
C ILE A 78 -7.66 5.04 15.01
#